data_bf5f45bc4f4de6b1adb403d4d7040a19
#
_entry.id   bf5f45bc4f4de6b1adb403d4d7040a19
#
_cell.length_a   1.000
_cell.length_b   1.000
_cell.length_c   1.000
_cell.angle_alpha   90.00
_cell.angle_beta   90.00
_cell.angle_gamma   90.00
#
_symmetry.space_group_name_H-M   'P 1'
#
loop_
_entity.id
_entity.type
_entity.pdbx_description
1 polymer ?
#
loop_
_entity_poly.entity_id
_entity_poly.type
_entity_poly.pdbx_seq_one_letter_code
_entity_poly.pdbx_strand_id
1 'polypeptide(L)'
;MLFGSQGWLSSLIPEISRWIFSPIGIVVAQSYIATSIMLCNARGVFSNFDDGYRLAAYNLGLTPWQSLLKVELPMCWKPLLCGAILAWARAIGEFGATLMLAGATRFKTETLPVAVYLNISSGDFEIAIGAALWLLMISACLLFLLRVLNREL
;
A
#
# COMPACT_ATOMS: atom_id res chain seq x y z
N MET A 1 -23.68 1.31 8.75
CA MET A 1 -23.43 2.72 9.10
C MET A 1 -22.60 2.88 10.40
N LEU A 2 -21.54 2.07 10.59
CA LEU A 2 -20.70 2.09 11.80
C LEU A 2 -19.68 3.25 11.79
N PHE A 3 -19.27 3.73 10.62
CA PHE A 3 -18.19 4.72 10.43
C PHE A 3 -18.67 6.07 9.85
N GLY A 4 -19.96 6.36 9.87
CA GLY A 4 -20.49 7.66 9.43
C GLY A 4 -20.33 8.73 10.51
N SER A 5 -20.42 10.02 10.11
CA SER A 5 -20.30 11.19 11.00
C SER A 5 -21.31 11.21 12.18
N GLN A 6 -22.32 10.34 12.16
CA GLN A 6 -23.31 10.13 13.23
C GLN A 6 -23.30 8.69 13.77
N GLY A 7 -22.22 7.92 13.55
CA GLY A 7 -22.08 6.58 14.11
C GLY A 7 -21.76 6.61 15.60
N TRP A 8 -22.12 5.53 16.34
CA TRP A 8 -21.84 5.42 17.78
C TRP A 8 -20.33 5.54 18.11
N LEU A 9 -19.42 5.25 17.17
CA LEU A 9 -17.97 5.44 17.30
C LEU A 9 -17.57 6.91 17.31
N SER A 10 -18.32 7.81 16.63
CA SER A 10 -18.03 9.24 16.64
C SER A 10 -18.42 9.91 17.96
N SER A 11 -19.32 9.29 18.74
CA SER A 11 -19.68 9.75 20.10
C SER A 11 -18.69 9.28 21.16
N LEU A 12 -17.96 8.20 20.91
CA LEU A 12 -16.95 7.65 21.84
C LEU A 12 -15.59 8.35 21.73
N ILE A 13 -15.22 8.82 20.53
CA ILE A 13 -13.94 9.50 20.31
C ILE A 13 -14.19 10.68 19.35
N PRO A 14 -14.43 11.89 19.86
CA PRO A 14 -14.73 13.08 19.05
C PRO A 14 -13.56 13.44 18.09
N GLU A 15 -12.35 12.95 18.34
CA GLU A 15 -11.21 13.14 17.43
C GLU A 15 -11.26 12.27 16.18
N ILE A 16 -11.91 11.10 16.20
CA ILE A 16 -12.06 10.24 15.01
C ILE A 16 -12.84 10.96 13.91
N SER A 17 -13.83 11.78 14.25
CA SER A 17 -14.59 12.55 13.26
C SER A 17 -13.74 13.57 12.50
N ARG A 18 -12.65 14.05 13.11
CA ARG A 18 -11.67 14.94 12.46
C ARG A 18 -10.77 14.22 11.47
N TRP A 19 -10.57 12.92 11.63
CA TRP A 19 -9.72 12.09 10.76
C TRP A 19 -10.52 11.54 9.57
N ILE A 20 -11.83 11.30 9.79
CA ILE A 20 -12.77 10.97 8.72
C ILE A 20 -12.99 12.25 7.90
N PHE A 21 -12.99 12.12 6.56
CA PHE A 21 -13.04 13.24 5.60
C PHE A 21 -11.83 14.19 5.63
N SER A 22 -10.68 13.69 6.01
CA SER A 22 -9.40 14.40 6.01
C SER A 22 -8.34 13.67 5.20
N PRO A 23 -7.22 14.32 4.82
CA PRO A 23 -6.10 13.64 4.19
C PRO A 23 -5.53 12.47 5.01
N ILE A 24 -5.70 12.51 6.34
CA ILE A 24 -5.30 11.41 7.24
C ILE A 24 -6.11 10.14 6.93
N GLY A 25 -7.40 10.27 6.60
CA GLY A 25 -8.23 9.15 6.18
C GLY A 25 -7.69 8.43 4.93
N ILE A 26 -7.12 9.17 3.97
CA ILE A 26 -6.45 8.60 2.80
C ILE A 26 -5.25 7.75 3.24
N VAL A 27 -4.38 8.33 4.07
CA VAL A 27 -3.18 7.64 4.57
C VAL A 27 -3.54 6.35 5.31
N VAL A 28 -4.56 6.40 6.17
CA VAL A 28 -5.03 5.22 6.92
C VAL A 28 -5.55 4.14 5.97
N ALA A 29 -6.41 4.50 5.00
CA ALA A 29 -6.96 3.56 4.03
C ALA A 29 -5.86 2.88 3.19
N GLN A 30 -4.96 3.69 2.64
CA GLN A 30 -3.87 3.20 1.79
C GLN A 30 -2.83 2.40 2.58
N SER A 31 -2.50 2.82 3.80
CA SER A 31 -1.58 2.09 4.69
C SER A 31 -2.11 0.71 5.07
N TYR A 32 -3.41 0.59 5.35
CA TYR A 32 -4.04 -0.69 5.66
C TYR A 32 -3.87 -1.70 4.52
N ILE A 33 -4.14 -1.27 3.28
CA ILE A 33 -4.03 -2.14 2.10
C ILE A 33 -2.57 -2.47 1.80
N ALA A 34 -1.69 -1.46 1.82
CA ALA A 34 -0.26 -1.66 1.60
C ALA A 34 0.35 -2.64 2.62
N THR A 35 0.01 -2.48 3.89
CA THR A 35 0.48 -3.35 4.98
C THR A 35 -0.01 -4.78 4.79
N SER A 36 -1.28 -4.97 4.42
CA SER A 36 -1.84 -6.31 4.19
C SER A 36 -1.09 -7.06 3.08
N ILE A 37 -0.82 -6.39 1.97
CA ILE A 37 -0.09 -6.98 0.84
C ILE A 37 1.36 -7.24 1.22
N MET A 38 2.01 -6.28 1.89
CA MET A 38 3.40 -6.43 2.32
C MET A 38 3.58 -7.58 3.31
N LEU A 39 2.65 -7.76 4.25
CA LEU A 39 2.65 -8.89 5.19
C LEU A 39 2.49 -10.23 4.47
N CYS A 40 1.57 -10.34 3.51
CA CYS A 40 1.42 -11.56 2.71
C CYS A 40 2.67 -11.88 1.92
N ASN A 41 3.28 -10.87 1.28
CA ASN A 41 4.53 -11.05 0.54
C ASN A 41 5.68 -11.46 1.49
N ALA A 42 5.88 -10.74 2.59
CA ALA A 42 6.93 -11.05 3.55
C ALA A 42 6.81 -12.47 4.11
N ARG A 43 5.59 -12.90 4.47
CA ARG A 43 5.34 -14.29 4.89
C ARG A 43 5.76 -15.29 3.81
N GLY A 44 5.40 -15.05 2.54
CA GLY A 44 5.79 -15.91 1.43
C GLY A 44 7.30 -15.98 1.25
N VAL A 45 7.97 -14.84 1.33
CA VAL A 45 9.44 -14.77 1.20
C VAL A 45 10.14 -15.54 2.31
N PHE A 46 9.76 -15.31 3.57
CA PHE A 46 10.40 -15.98 4.71
C PHE A 46 10.00 -17.45 4.87
N SER A 47 8.82 -17.87 4.40
CA SER A 47 8.41 -19.27 4.41
C SER A 47 9.15 -20.12 3.37
N ASN A 48 9.60 -19.50 2.27
CA ASN A 48 10.37 -20.15 1.23
C ASN A 48 11.91 -20.00 1.42
N PHE A 49 12.33 -19.39 2.52
CA PHE A 49 13.75 -19.24 2.84
C PHE A 49 14.34 -20.61 3.22
N ASP A 50 15.50 -20.94 2.64
CA ASP A 50 16.14 -22.23 2.88
C ASP A 50 16.64 -22.33 4.33
N ASP A 51 16.12 -23.31 5.06
CA ASP A 51 16.48 -23.60 6.44
C ASP A 51 17.95 -23.96 6.61
N GLY A 52 18.64 -24.39 5.53
CA GLY A 52 20.08 -24.66 5.54
C GLY A 52 20.91 -23.45 5.95
N TYR A 53 20.60 -22.26 5.42
CA TYR A 53 21.27 -21.02 5.82
C TYR A 53 20.97 -20.63 7.27
N ARG A 54 19.73 -20.87 7.72
CA ARG A 54 19.32 -20.61 9.10
C ARG A 54 20.06 -21.52 10.09
N LEU A 55 20.14 -22.80 9.78
CA LEU A 55 20.90 -23.77 10.59
C LEU A 55 22.39 -23.46 10.60
N ALA A 56 22.98 -23.09 9.47
CA ALA A 56 24.37 -22.67 9.42
C ALA A 56 24.65 -21.45 10.30
N ALA A 57 23.74 -20.45 10.28
CA ALA A 57 23.85 -19.28 11.16
C ALA A 57 23.80 -19.65 12.64
N TYR A 58 22.94 -20.57 13.03
CA TYR A 58 22.85 -21.05 14.42
C TYR A 58 24.09 -21.84 14.83
N ASN A 59 24.64 -22.66 13.95
CA ASN A 59 25.90 -23.39 14.21
C ASN A 59 27.10 -22.45 14.39
N LEU A 60 27.05 -21.24 13.79
CA LEU A 60 28.04 -20.18 13.99
C LEU A 60 27.80 -19.36 15.27
N GLY A 61 26.81 -19.75 16.11
CA GLY A 61 26.49 -19.10 17.38
C GLY A 61 25.64 -17.84 17.27
N LEU A 62 25.02 -17.59 16.10
CA LEU A 62 24.09 -16.46 15.97
C LEU A 62 22.77 -16.75 16.67
N THR A 63 22.26 -15.76 17.39
CA THR A 63 20.90 -15.83 17.94
C THR A 63 19.87 -15.73 16.83
N PRO A 64 18.61 -16.19 17.02
CA PRO A 64 17.55 -16.09 16.02
C PRO A 64 17.36 -14.68 15.47
N TRP A 65 17.46 -13.66 16.33
CA TRP A 65 17.35 -12.26 15.93
C TRP A 65 18.54 -11.77 15.09
N GLN A 66 19.74 -12.25 15.44
CA GLN A 66 20.95 -11.97 14.65
C GLN A 66 20.93 -12.68 13.30
N SER A 67 20.42 -13.92 13.24
CA SER A 67 20.22 -14.65 11.99
C SER A 67 19.26 -13.89 11.06
N LEU A 68 18.13 -13.43 11.60
CA LEU A 68 17.16 -12.65 10.82
C LEU A 68 17.78 -11.39 10.23
N LEU A 69 18.50 -10.59 11.05
CA LEU A 69 19.02 -9.30 10.60
C LEU A 69 20.28 -9.39 9.72
N LYS A 70 21.16 -10.38 9.97
CA LYS A 70 22.45 -10.48 9.31
C LYS A 70 22.46 -11.45 8.12
N VAL A 71 21.54 -12.42 8.08
CA VAL A 71 21.50 -13.46 7.05
C VAL A 71 20.20 -13.41 6.25
N GLU A 72 19.05 -13.61 6.92
CA GLU A 72 17.77 -13.75 6.23
C GLU A 72 17.35 -12.46 5.53
N LEU A 73 17.36 -11.33 6.23
CA LEU A 73 16.93 -10.04 5.69
C LEU A 73 17.81 -9.55 4.52
N PRO A 74 19.17 -9.60 4.60
CA PRO A 74 20.01 -9.25 3.48
C PRO A 74 19.88 -10.19 2.26
N MET A 75 19.57 -11.48 2.47
CA MET A 75 19.32 -12.40 1.37
C MET A 75 17.95 -12.22 0.74
N CYS A 76 16.95 -11.82 1.54
CA CYS A 76 15.57 -11.63 1.09
C CYS A 76 15.23 -10.19 0.66
N TRP A 77 16.19 -9.26 0.67
CA TRP A 77 15.88 -7.84 0.42
C TRP A 77 15.26 -7.56 -0.95
N LYS A 78 15.70 -8.25 -2.01
CA LYS A 78 15.15 -8.07 -3.36
C LYS A 78 13.68 -8.48 -3.47
N PRO A 79 13.27 -9.72 -3.10
CA PRO A 79 11.87 -10.10 -3.12
C PRO A 79 11.01 -9.27 -2.14
N LEU A 80 11.55 -8.81 -1.02
CA LEU A 80 10.85 -7.88 -0.13
C LEU A 80 10.66 -6.52 -0.78
N LEU A 81 11.64 -5.99 -1.49
CA LEU A 81 11.52 -4.76 -2.25
C LEU A 81 10.48 -4.86 -3.37
N CYS A 82 10.45 -5.98 -4.10
CA CYS A 82 9.41 -6.25 -5.09
C CYS A 82 8.01 -6.24 -4.45
N GLY A 83 7.86 -6.85 -3.28
CA GLY A 83 6.61 -6.82 -2.51
C GLY A 83 6.21 -5.42 -2.07
N ALA A 84 7.17 -4.60 -1.65
CA ALA A 84 6.92 -3.21 -1.26
C ALA A 84 6.45 -2.36 -2.44
N ILE A 85 7.09 -2.50 -3.61
CA ILE A 85 6.67 -1.82 -4.85
C ILE A 85 5.25 -2.24 -5.25
N LEU A 86 4.94 -3.53 -5.17
CA LEU A 86 3.61 -4.05 -5.49
C LEU A 86 2.55 -3.54 -4.51
N ALA A 87 2.86 -3.52 -3.21
CA ALA A 87 1.98 -2.99 -2.18
C ALA A 87 1.71 -1.49 -2.39
N TRP A 88 2.74 -0.73 -2.76
CA TRP A 88 2.61 0.69 -3.06
C TRP A 88 1.80 0.95 -4.33
N ALA A 89 2.06 0.21 -5.42
CA ALA A 89 1.28 0.28 -6.65
C ALA A 89 -0.21 0.02 -6.40
N ARG A 90 -0.52 -0.98 -5.56
CA ARG A 90 -1.90 -1.31 -5.19
C ARG A 90 -2.54 -0.21 -4.34
N ALA A 91 -1.78 0.40 -3.42
CA ALA A 91 -2.26 1.48 -2.57
C ALA A 91 -2.61 2.74 -3.37
N ILE A 92 -1.80 3.10 -4.38
CA ILE A 92 -2.07 4.25 -5.26
C ILE A 92 -3.39 4.08 -6.03
N GLY A 93 -3.68 2.85 -6.47
CA GLY A 93 -4.93 2.54 -7.19
C GLY A 93 -6.15 2.36 -6.30
N GLU A 94 -6.04 2.60 -4.98
CA GLU A 94 -7.17 2.41 -4.07
C GLU A 94 -8.19 3.55 -4.19
N PHE A 95 -9.41 3.17 -4.53
CA PHE A 95 -10.53 4.09 -4.70
C PHE A 95 -11.59 3.92 -3.61
N GLY A 96 -12.06 2.67 -3.40
CA GLY A 96 -13.24 2.40 -2.58
C GLY A 96 -13.07 2.75 -1.10
N ALA A 97 -12.00 2.24 -0.48
CA ALA A 97 -11.73 2.53 0.93
C ALA A 97 -11.39 4.01 1.14
N THR A 98 -10.67 4.63 0.20
CA THR A 98 -10.36 6.06 0.24
C THR A 98 -11.65 6.90 0.15
N LEU A 99 -12.55 6.57 -0.78
CA LEU A 99 -13.82 7.27 -0.94
C LEU A 99 -14.70 7.15 0.32
N MET A 100 -14.74 5.97 0.94
CA MET A 100 -15.54 5.73 2.15
C MET A 100 -14.99 6.41 3.40
N LEU A 101 -13.67 6.45 3.57
CA LEU A 101 -13.03 7.01 4.77
C LEU A 101 -12.73 8.50 4.64
N ALA A 102 -12.19 8.93 3.51
CA ALA A 102 -11.76 10.32 3.32
C ALA A 102 -12.78 11.18 2.56
N GLY A 103 -13.76 10.53 1.91
CA GLY A 103 -14.70 11.21 1.03
C GLY A 103 -14.06 11.66 -0.29
N ALA A 104 -14.86 12.40 -1.09
CA ALA A 104 -14.43 12.92 -2.39
C ALA A 104 -14.56 14.45 -2.40
N THR A 105 -13.69 15.14 -1.69
CA THR A 105 -13.69 16.61 -1.66
C THR A 105 -12.61 17.14 -2.60
N ARG A 106 -12.99 17.90 -3.63
CA ARG A 106 -12.06 18.52 -4.60
C ARG A 106 -10.98 19.30 -3.85
N PHE A 107 -9.73 19.12 -4.28
CA PHE A 107 -8.52 19.77 -3.75
C PHE A 107 -8.19 19.48 -2.28
N LYS A 108 -8.93 18.59 -1.60
CA LYS A 108 -8.68 18.26 -0.20
C LYS A 108 -8.39 16.77 0.02
N THR A 109 -9.26 15.90 -0.48
CA THR A 109 -9.14 14.44 -0.34
C THR A 109 -9.21 13.74 -1.71
N GLU A 110 -8.76 14.43 -2.74
CA GLU A 110 -8.80 13.98 -4.11
C GLU A 110 -7.53 13.20 -4.45
N THR A 111 -7.64 11.86 -4.54
CA THR A 111 -6.60 10.99 -5.11
C THR A 111 -6.84 10.83 -6.60
N LEU A 112 -5.85 10.37 -7.37
CA LEU A 112 -5.99 10.19 -8.82
C LEU A 112 -7.22 9.35 -9.21
N PRO A 113 -7.51 8.17 -8.59
CA PRO A 113 -8.74 7.43 -8.88
C PRO A 113 -10.01 8.21 -8.52
N VAL A 114 -10.00 8.97 -7.42
CA VAL A 114 -11.13 9.82 -7.02
C VAL A 114 -11.31 10.98 -7.99
N ALA A 115 -10.22 11.57 -8.48
CA ALA A 115 -10.25 12.62 -9.50
C ALA A 115 -10.91 12.13 -10.82
N VAL A 116 -10.56 10.94 -11.28
CA VAL A 116 -11.21 10.32 -12.44
C VAL A 116 -12.71 10.20 -12.21
N TYR A 117 -13.11 9.66 -11.07
CA TYR A 117 -14.52 9.48 -10.72
C TYR A 117 -15.28 10.82 -10.65
N LEU A 118 -14.74 11.82 -9.96
CA LEU A 118 -15.39 13.13 -9.79
C LEU A 118 -15.55 13.85 -11.13
N ASN A 119 -14.53 13.81 -11.99
CA ASN A 119 -14.58 14.51 -13.29
C ASN A 119 -15.51 13.79 -14.28
N ILE A 120 -15.60 12.45 -14.26
CA ILE A 120 -16.63 11.72 -15.01
C ILE A 120 -18.01 12.12 -14.51
N SER A 121 -18.22 12.20 -13.22
CA SER A 121 -19.53 12.53 -12.60
C SER A 121 -19.96 13.98 -12.87
N SER A 122 -19.02 14.91 -13.08
CA SER A 122 -19.29 16.31 -13.43
C SER A 122 -19.38 16.56 -14.95
N GLY A 123 -19.08 15.55 -15.78
CA GLY A 123 -19.07 15.69 -17.25
C GLY A 123 -17.77 16.24 -17.83
N ASP A 124 -16.74 16.45 -17.01
CA ASP A 124 -15.42 16.96 -17.41
C ASP A 124 -14.52 15.82 -17.91
N PHE A 125 -14.89 15.22 -19.03
CA PHE A 125 -14.20 14.04 -19.58
C PHE A 125 -12.73 14.29 -19.94
N GLU A 126 -12.36 15.50 -20.35
CA GLU A 126 -10.97 15.84 -20.70
C GLU A 126 -10.04 15.69 -19.48
N ILE A 127 -10.46 16.22 -18.34
CA ILE A 127 -9.70 16.13 -17.08
C ILE A 127 -9.69 14.69 -16.58
N ALA A 128 -10.81 13.98 -16.69
CA ALA A 128 -10.90 12.57 -16.31
C ALA A 128 -9.92 11.69 -17.11
N ILE A 129 -9.86 11.88 -18.43
CA ILE A 129 -8.92 11.15 -19.31
C ILE A 129 -7.48 11.50 -18.94
N GLY A 130 -7.17 12.78 -18.70
CA GLY A 130 -5.84 13.20 -18.25
C GLY A 130 -5.41 12.50 -16.95
N ALA A 131 -6.27 12.49 -15.93
CA ALA A 131 -6.00 11.81 -14.66
C ALA A 131 -5.83 10.29 -14.84
N ALA A 132 -6.65 9.65 -15.67
CA ALA A 132 -6.55 8.22 -15.98
C ALA A 132 -5.24 7.89 -16.72
N LEU A 133 -4.79 8.72 -17.67
CA LEU A 133 -3.52 8.55 -18.36
C LEU A 133 -2.33 8.65 -17.38
N TRP A 134 -2.35 9.61 -16.45
CA TRP A 134 -1.35 9.71 -15.41
C TRP A 134 -1.28 8.45 -14.54
N LEU A 135 -2.44 7.93 -14.10
CA LEU A 135 -2.51 6.70 -13.34
C LEU A 135 -1.93 5.50 -14.10
N LEU A 136 -2.23 5.42 -15.39
CA LEU A 136 -1.73 4.39 -16.31
C LEU A 136 -0.20 4.48 -16.46
N MET A 137 0.34 5.67 -16.66
CA MET A 137 1.78 5.91 -16.78
C MET A 137 2.52 5.52 -15.49
N ILE A 138 2.00 5.91 -14.32
CA ILE A 138 2.58 5.54 -13.02
C ILE A 138 2.59 4.02 -12.87
N SER A 139 1.46 3.36 -13.16
CA SER A 139 1.34 1.90 -13.07
C SER A 139 2.29 1.18 -14.03
N ALA A 140 2.42 1.66 -15.26
CA ALA A 140 3.34 1.10 -16.25
C ALA A 140 4.80 1.27 -15.81
N CYS A 141 5.17 2.42 -15.25
CA CYS A 141 6.50 2.68 -14.72
C CYS A 141 6.85 1.73 -13.56
N LEU A 142 5.91 1.51 -12.63
CA LEU A 142 6.08 0.60 -11.50
C LEU A 142 6.22 -0.86 -11.97
N LEU A 143 5.42 -1.30 -12.93
CA LEU A 143 5.52 -2.64 -13.52
C LEU A 143 6.85 -2.83 -14.26
N PHE A 144 7.31 -1.79 -14.97
CA PHE A 144 8.62 -1.82 -15.63
C PHE A 144 9.75 -1.94 -14.60
N LEU A 145 9.69 -1.18 -13.52
CA LEU A 145 10.64 -1.25 -12.41
C LEU A 145 10.67 -2.64 -11.78
N LEU A 146 9.50 -3.24 -11.52
CA LEU A 146 9.40 -4.62 -11.04
C LEU A 146 10.01 -5.62 -12.01
N ARG A 147 9.81 -5.45 -13.32
CA ARG A 147 10.37 -6.32 -14.33
C ARG A 147 11.90 -6.25 -14.39
N VAL A 148 12.46 -5.06 -14.24
CA VAL A 148 13.93 -4.86 -14.20
C VAL A 148 14.51 -5.54 -12.95
N LEU A 149 13.91 -5.32 -11.78
CA LEU A 149 14.34 -5.95 -10.53
C LEU A 149 14.24 -7.47 -10.57
N ASN A 150 13.17 -8.02 -11.15
CA ASN A 150 13.00 -9.47 -11.31
C ASN A 150 13.93 -10.11 -12.38
N ARG A 151 14.51 -9.33 -13.26
CA ARG A 151 15.46 -9.86 -14.28
C ARG A 151 16.84 -10.12 -13.69
N GLU A 152 17.13 -9.55 -12.53
CA GLU A 152 18.39 -9.73 -11.80
C GLU A 152 18.29 -10.77 -10.66
N LEU A 153 17.13 -11.45 -10.56
CA LEU A 153 16.88 -12.62 -9.71
C LEU A 153 17.09 -13.91 -10.47
#